data_2aff5a4e0b8d6a575d3daac43b37ef5b
#
_entry.id   2aff5a4e0b8d6a575d3daac43b37ef5b
#
_cell.length_a   1.000
_cell.length_b   1.000
_cell.length_c   1.000
_cell.angle_alpha   90.00
_cell.angle_beta   90.00
_cell.angle_gamma   90.00
#
_symmetry.space_group_name_H-M   'P 1'
#
loop_
_entity.id
_entity.type
_entity.pdbx_description
1 polymer ?
#
loop_
_entity_poly.entity_id
_entity_poly.type
_entity_poly.pdbx_seq_one_letter_code
_entity_poly.pdbx_strand_id
1 'polypeptide(L)'
;MRWLEFASRVDGEAVEAVSEAFSRVASGGVVVEPDVVTGADDGFTVGAQATVRAYVPVDDRAPEKQSALEQALWHLRTIWPVGELSVREVDEQDWANVWKKHYATFRVGHRLVIRPSWLEYSPSPNDVVVTLDPGAAFGTGLHPTTRRCLELLEVVVRPGDEVLDVGTGSGILALAARGLGAARVVATDVDLLAVDAARENVAFNQVDRQITVLHGSVDSAPAGDSYDVVVANIIARVIIELAPRLVARVRPRGVLVVGGIIADPADAVANELGRLGVVLQRYVDGDWITFLGYLDGTN
;
A
#
# COMPACT_ATOMS: atom_id res chain seq x y z
N MET A 1 -18.00 18.17 -9.99
CA MET A 1 -17.82 18.73 -8.63
C MET A 1 -16.51 19.51 -8.65
N ARG A 2 -16.36 20.62 -7.90
CA ARG A 2 -15.08 21.35 -7.84
C ARG A 2 -14.36 20.95 -6.55
N TRP A 3 -13.04 20.83 -6.64
CA TRP A 3 -12.20 20.41 -5.53
C TRP A 3 -11.10 21.43 -5.29
N LEU A 4 -10.65 21.57 -4.05
CA LEU A 4 -9.39 22.23 -3.71
C LEU A 4 -8.32 21.16 -3.52
N GLU A 5 -7.24 21.28 -4.27
CA GLU A 5 -6.00 20.58 -4.01
C GLU A 5 -5.21 21.36 -2.98
N PHE A 6 -4.92 20.73 -1.85
CA PHE A 6 -3.96 21.17 -0.87
C PHE A 6 -2.66 20.42 -1.08
N ALA A 7 -1.53 21.11 -1.16
CA ALA A 7 -0.23 20.46 -1.32
C ALA A 7 0.85 21.16 -0.49
N SER A 8 1.76 20.37 0.08
CA SER A 8 2.96 20.89 0.74
C SER A 8 4.15 19.98 0.43
N ARG A 9 5.30 20.60 0.14
CA ARG A 9 6.56 19.90 -0.05
C ARG A 9 7.25 19.71 1.29
N VAL A 10 7.72 18.50 1.56
CA VAL A 10 8.25 18.11 2.88
C VAL A 10 9.48 17.23 2.74
N ASP A 11 10.36 17.29 3.73
CA ASP A 11 11.43 16.30 3.89
C ASP A 11 10.86 14.95 4.33
N GLY A 12 11.55 13.85 3.99
CA GLY A 12 11.11 12.49 4.29
C GLY A 12 10.75 12.27 5.76
N GLU A 13 11.48 12.89 6.70
CA GLU A 13 11.19 12.81 8.14
C GLU A 13 9.87 13.49 8.54
N ALA A 14 9.40 14.48 7.78
CA ALA A 14 8.16 15.20 8.06
C ALA A 14 6.92 14.59 7.39
N VAL A 15 7.09 13.65 6.47
CA VAL A 15 6.01 13.09 5.63
C VAL A 15 4.86 12.55 6.48
N GLU A 16 5.14 11.80 7.54
CA GLU A 16 4.12 11.20 8.37
C GLU A 16 3.31 12.23 9.15
N ALA A 17 4.00 13.16 9.83
CA ALA A 17 3.35 14.23 10.60
C ALA A 17 2.51 15.16 9.73
N VAL A 18 3.00 15.47 8.52
CA VAL A 18 2.28 16.28 7.55
C VAL A 18 1.10 15.48 6.97
N SER A 19 1.28 14.22 6.62
CA SER A 19 0.19 13.36 6.13
C SER A 19 -0.95 13.21 7.16
N GLU A 20 -0.60 13.10 8.44
CA GLU A 20 -1.60 13.10 9.51
C GLU A 20 -2.37 14.43 9.58
N ALA A 21 -1.68 15.57 9.47
CA ALA A 21 -2.32 16.87 9.44
C ALA A 21 -3.28 17.03 8.25
N PHE A 22 -2.87 16.54 7.07
CA PHE A 22 -3.70 16.52 5.87
C PHE A 22 -4.91 15.60 6.01
N SER A 23 -4.76 14.41 6.59
CA SER A 23 -5.85 13.44 6.78
C SER A 23 -6.97 13.94 7.71
N ARG A 24 -6.64 14.83 8.65
CA ARG A 24 -7.64 15.45 9.54
C ARG A 24 -8.61 16.38 8.81
N VAL A 25 -8.21 16.94 7.68
CA VAL A 25 -9.03 17.89 6.91
C VAL A 25 -9.63 17.27 5.64
N ALA A 26 -9.02 16.22 5.13
CA ALA A 26 -9.41 15.57 3.89
C ALA A 26 -10.06 14.20 4.15
N SER A 27 -11.37 14.11 3.90
CA SER A 27 -12.11 12.86 4.01
C SER A 27 -11.84 11.85 2.88
N GLY A 28 -11.15 12.28 1.81
CA GLY A 28 -10.82 11.48 0.62
C GLY A 28 -9.41 10.88 0.61
N GLY A 29 -8.70 10.92 1.77
CA GLY A 29 -7.35 10.39 1.85
C GLY A 29 -6.25 11.41 1.49
N VAL A 30 -5.01 11.00 1.71
CA VAL A 30 -3.81 11.80 1.48
C VAL A 30 -2.89 11.06 0.51
N VAL A 31 -2.38 11.77 -0.47
CA VAL A 31 -1.42 11.24 -1.45
C VAL A 31 -0.03 11.75 -1.09
N VAL A 32 0.93 10.84 -0.99
CA VAL A 32 2.35 11.19 -0.82
C VAL A 32 3.08 10.88 -2.12
N GLU A 33 3.60 11.93 -2.75
CA GLU A 33 4.39 11.82 -3.99
C GLU A 33 5.87 12.04 -3.65
N PRO A 34 6.69 10.99 -3.60
CA PRO A 34 8.14 11.16 -3.42
C PRO A 34 8.75 11.83 -4.65
N ASP A 35 9.73 12.71 -4.44
CA ASP A 35 10.53 13.26 -5.54
C ASP A 35 11.32 12.11 -6.19
N VAL A 36 11.12 11.88 -7.47
CA VAL A 36 11.86 10.88 -8.24
C VAL A 36 13.08 11.53 -8.87
N VAL A 37 14.27 11.14 -8.43
CA VAL A 37 15.54 11.54 -9.07
C VAL A 37 15.93 10.44 -10.05
N THR A 38 15.90 10.75 -11.35
CA THR A 38 16.40 9.84 -12.39
C THR A 38 17.93 9.82 -12.36
N GLY A 39 18.51 8.71 -11.95
CA GLY A 39 19.95 8.45 -12.08
C GLY A 39 20.30 8.06 -13.53
N ALA A 40 21.56 8.28 -13.94
CA ALA A 40 22.05 8.02 -15.30
C ALA A 40 22.12 6.52 -15.70
N ASP A 41 21.84 5.60 -14.80
CA ASP A 41 21.88 4.13 -15.01
C ASP A 41 20.51 3.55 -14.64
N ASP A 42 19.48 3.71 -15.45
CA ASP A 42 18.15 3.04 -15.37
C ASP A 42 17.57 2.76 -13.96
N GLY A 43 18.10 3.37 -12.92
CA GLY A 43 17.72 3.26 -11.52
C GLY A 43 17.03 4.55 -11.04
N PHE A 44 15.77 4.45 -10.63
CA PHE A 44 15.08 5.53 -9.91
C PHE A 44 15.58 5.54 -8.46
N THR A 45 16.12 6.66 -8.02
CA THR A 45 16.38 6.91 -6.59
C THR A 45 15.24 7.80 -6.06
N VAL A 46 14.63 7.38 -4.96
CA VAL A 46 13.65 8.21 -4.24
C VAL A 46 14.41 9.37 -3.61
N GLY A 47 14.02 10.59 -3.94
CA GLY A 47 14.61 11.79 -3.36
C GLY A 47 14.31 11.90 -1.86
N ALA A 48 15.11 12.70 -1.14
CA ALA A 48 14.90 12.98 0.29
C ALA A 48 13.64 13.82 0.56
N GLN A 49 12.94 14.28 -0.47
CA GLN A 49 11.74 15.11 -0.35
C GLN A 49 10.53 14.43 -0.99
N ALA A 50 9.36 14.79 -0.47
CA ALA A 50 8.08 14.35 -1.01
C ALA A 50 7.09 15.53 -1.06
N THR A 51 6.05 15.41 -1.88
CA THR A 51 4.90 16.31 -1.86
C THR A 51 3.72 15.57 -1.25
N VAL A 52 3.17 16.09 -0.17
CA VAL A 52 1.93 15.59 0.45
C VAL A 52 0.77 16.37 -0.13
N ARG A 53 -0.23 15.65 -0.66
CA ARG A 53 -1.43 16.23 -1.27
C ARG A 53 -2.70 15.68 -0.63
N ALA A 54 -3.73 16.52 -0.59
CA ALA A 54 -5.08 16.09 -0.27
C ALA A 54 -6.10 16.90 -1.06
N TYR A 55 -7.29 16.35 -1.24
CA TYR A 55 -8.36 16.95 -2.00
C TYR A 55 -9.58 17.16 -1.11
N VAL A 56 -10.09 18.37 -1.12
CA VAL A 56 -11.23 18.80 -0.30
C VAL A 56 -12.31 19.35 -1.23
N PRO A 57 -13.57 18.90 -1.10
CA PRO A 57 -14.66 19.49 -1.89
C PRO A 57 -14.77 21.00 -1.63
N VAL A 58 -15.08 21.74 -2.67
CA VAL A 58 -15.42 23.18 -2.55
C VAL A 58 -16.81 23.28 -1.92
N ASP A 59 -16.83 23.36 -0.58
CA ASP A 59 -18.02 23.53 0.25
C ASP A 59 -17.83 24.69 1.25
N ASP A 60 -18.85 24.97 2.04
CA ASP A 60 -18.82 26.06 3.04
C ASP A 60 -17.77 25.83 4.15
N ARG A 61 -17.24 24.60 4.30
CA ARG A 61 -16.20 24.24 5.27
C ARG A 61 -14.78 24.27 4.72
N ALA A 62 -14.64 24.45 3.41
CA ALA A 62 -13.31 24.46 2.77
C ALA A 62 -12.37 25.53 3.36
N PRO A 63 -12.81 26.79 3.64
CA PRO A 63 -11.97 27.80 4.27
C PRO A 63 -11.52 27.43 5.70
N GLU A 64 -12.40 26.80 6.49
CA GLU A 64 -12.06 26.32 7.86
C GLU A 64 -11.00 25.23 7.81
N LYS A 65 -11.15 24.28 6.88
CA LYS A 65 -10.20 23.19 6.64
C LYS A 65 -8.83 23.71 6.20
N GLN A 66 -8.83 24.69 5.31
CA GLN A 66 -7.58 25.35 4.87
C GLN A 66 -6.88 26.01 6.05
N SER A 67 -7.58 26.84 6.83
CA SER A 67 -7.02 27.52 7.99
C SER A 67 -6.48 26.55 9.05
N ALA A 68 -7.19 25.45 9.30
CA ALA A 68 -6.74 24.41 10.23
C ALA A 68 -5.45 23.74 9.73
N LEU A 69 -5.35 23.46 8.44
CA LEU A 69 -4.16 22.88 7.86
C LEU A 69 -2.97 23.85 7.85
N GLU A 70 -3.19 25.12 7.52
CA GLU A 70 -2.16 26.17 7.59
C GLU A 70 -1.57 26.29 9.01
N GLN A 71 -2.43 26.27 10.05
CA GLN A 71 -1.98 26.28 11.44
C GLN A 71 -1.18 25.03 11.80
N ALA A 72 -1.63 23.84 11.39
CA ALA A 72 -0.90 22.60 11.66
C ALA A 72 0.48 22.61 10.99
N LEU A 73 0.56 23.03 9.72
CA LEU A 73 1.83 23.15 8.98
C LEU A 73 2.75 24.19 9.60
N TRP A 74 2.21 25.31 10.09
CA TRP A 74 2.99 26.33 10.78
C TRP A 74 3.68 25.77 12.04
N HIS A 75 3.00 24.94 12.84
CA HIS A 75 3.60 24.27 13.99
C HIS A 75 4.67 23.25 13.56
N LEU A 76 4.39 22.45 12.52
CA LEU A 76 5.34 21.45 12.03
C LEU A 76 6.62 22.09 11.46
N ARG A 77 6.54 23.28 10.88
CA ARG A 77 7.70 24.06 10.41
C ARG A 77 8.69 24.46 11.50
N THR A 78 8.27 24.48 12.75
CA THR A 78 9.19 24.76 13.88
C THR A 78 10.10 23.58 14.18
N ILE A 79 9.77 22.39 13.66
CA ILE A 79 10.47 21.13 13.96
C ILE A 79 11.17 20.59 12.70
N TRP A 80 10.51 20.66 11.55
CA TRP A 80 10.98 20.10 10.27
C TRP A 80 10.93 21.10 9.11
N PRO A 81 11.71 20.87 8.05
CA PRO A 81 11.58 21.61 6.80
C PRO A 81 10.27 21.23 6.09
N VAL A 82 9.22 22.01 6.33
CA VAL A 82 7.90 21.86 5.70
C VAL A 82 7.61 23.07 4.82
N GLY A 83 7.25 22.84 3.57
CA GLY A 83 6.91 23.88 2.60
C GLY A 83 5.61 24.63 2.93
N GLU A 84 5.35 25.71 2.20
CA GLU A 84 4.09 26.43 2.32
C GLU A 84 2.93 25.59 1.77
N LEU A 85 1.72 25.82 2.32
CA LEU A 85 0.51 25.22 1.77
C LEU A 85 0.21 25.86 0.41
N SER A 86 0.25 25.06 -0.62
CA SER A 86 -0.27 25.43 -1.94
C SER A 86 -1.73 25.04 -2.02
N VAL A 87 -2.58 25.95 -2.46
CA VAL A 87 -4.01 25.69 -2.65
C VAL A 87 -4.36 26.01 -4.10
N ARG A 88 -4.95 25.02 -4.78
CA ARG A 88 -5.37 25.16 -6.16
C ARG A 88 -6.77 24.57 -6.34
N GLU A 89 -7.64 25.31 -7.05
CA GLU A 89 -8.93 24.77 -7.49
C GLU A 89 -8.70 23.81 -8.68
N VAL A 90 -9.28 22.63 -8.62
CA VAL A 90 -9.15 21.60 -9.66
C VAL A 90 -10.54 21.07 -10.02
N ASP A 91 -10.77 20.90 -11.31
CA ASP A 91 -11.95 20.22 -11.81
C ASP A 91 -11.79 18.70 -11.67
N GLU A 92 -12.92 17.99 -11.55
CA GLU A 92 -12.95 16.53 -11.39
C GLU A 92 -12.19 15.78 -12.49
N GLN A 93 -12.14 16.32 -13.71
CA GLN A 93 -11.38 15.78 -14.83
C GLN A 93 -9.87 16.09 -14.75
N ASP A 94 -9.49 17.24 -14.20
CA ASP A 94 -8.09 17.61 -14.00
C ASP A 94 -7.46 16.82 -12.85
N TRP A 95 -8.22 16.57 -11.78
CA TRP A 95 -7.78 15.72 -10.67
C TRP A 95 -7.38 14.32 -11.15
N ALA A 96 -8.26 13.67 -11.95
CA ALA A 96 -7.99 12.35 -12.52
C ALA A 96 -6.76 12.31 -13.46
N ASN A 97 -6.29 13.45 -13.96
CA ASN A 97 -5.22 13.52 -14.94
C ASN A 97 -3.87 14.01 -14.39
N VAL A 98 -3.86 14.79 -13.30
CA VAL A 98 -2.61 15.37 -12.76
C VAL A 98 -1.70 14.27 -12.17
N TRP A 99 -2.24 13.35 -11.38
CA TRP A 99 -1.45 12.27 -10.80
C TRP A 99 -1.03 11.23 -11.85
N LYS A 100 -1.84 11.02 -12.90
CA LYS A 100 -1.51 10.10 -14.01
C LYS A 100 -0.24 10.48 -14.76
N LYS A 101 0.10 11.78 -14.83
CA LYS A 101 1.31 12.27 -15.51
C LYS A 101 2.62 11.89 -14.81
N HIS A 102 2.55 11.63 -13.52
CA HIS A 102 3.72 11.33 -12.69
C HIS A 102 3.87 9.82 -12.37
N TYR A 103 2.93 9.02 -12.85
CA TYR A 103 2.92 7.58 -12.59
C TYR A 103 3.49 6.82 -13.78
N ALA A 104 4.71 6.31 -13.62
CA ALA A 104 5.39 5.53 -14.66
C ALA A 104 5.26 4.03 -14.41
N THR A 105 5.47 3.22 -15.45
CA THR A 105 5.68 1.79 -15.29
C THR A 105 7.01 1.56 -14.56
N PHE A 106 7.03 0.71 -13.54
CA PHE A 106 8.23 0.40 -12.78
C PHE A 106 8.32 -1.08 -12.45
N ARG A 107 9.55 -1.56 -12.22
CA ARG A 107 9.85 -2.93 -11.85
C ARG A 107 10.05 -3.04 -10.33
N VAL A 108 9.58 -4.16 -9.78
CA VAL A 108 9.82 -4.56 -8.39
C VAL A 108 10.37 -5.98 -8.41
N GLY A 109 11.45 -6.21 -7.66
CA GLY A 109 12.15 -7.50 -7.71
C GLY A 109 12.71 -7.82 -9.11
N HIS A 110 12.60 -9.07 -9.52
CA HIS A 110 13.16 -9.54 -10.79
C HIS A 110 12.13 -9.62 -11.91
N ARG A 111 10.87 -9.97 -11.61
CA ARG A 111 9.84 -10.30 -12.60
C ARG A 111 8.62 -9.40 -12.55
N LEU A 112 8.28 -8.87 -11.37
CA LEU A 112 7.09 -8.04 -11.21
C LEU A 112 7.27 -6.69 -11.89
N VAL A 113 6.29 -6.32 -12.71
CA VAL A 113 6.20 -5.02 -13.37
C VAL A 113 4.84 -4.43 -13.05
N ILE A 114 4.84 -3.29 -12.38
CA ILE A 114 3.63 -2.54 -12.06
C ILE A 114 3.42 -1.53 -13.17
N ARG A 115 2.31 -1.65 -13.87
CA ARG A 115 1.97 -0.81 -15.02
C ARG A 115 0.65 -0.08 -14.76
N PRO A 116 0.64 1.25 -14.85
CA PRO A 116 -0.61 2.01 -14.89
C PRO A 116 -1.52 1.57 -16.04
N SER A 117 -2.83 1.56 -15.83
CA SER A 117 -3.80 1.10 -16.81
C SER A 117 -3.77 1.90 -18.13
N TRP A 118 -3.37 3.18 -18.07
CA TRP A 118 -3.30 4.12 -19.21
C TRP A 118 -1.94 4.17 -19.90
N LEU A 119 -0.94 3.40 -19.48
CA LEU A 119 0.37 3.32 -20.15
C LEU A 119 0.52 2.01 -20.89
N GLU A 120 1.09 2.10 -22.07
CA GLU A 120 1.48 0.90 -22.82
C GLU A 120 2.80 0.36 -22.28
N TYR A 121 2.92 -0.96 -22.29
CA TYR A 121 4.13 -1.67 -21.91
C TYR A 121 4.29 -2.93 -22.76
N SER A 122 5.50 -3.17 -23.25
CA SER A 122 5.86 -4.38 -24.00
C SER A 122 6.59 -5.34 -23.07
N PRO A 123 5.93 -6.41 -22.58
CA PRO A 123 6.52 -7.31 -21.61
C PRO A 123 7.72 -8.09 -22.16
N SER A 124 8.75 -8.27 -21.34
CA SER A 124 9.79 -9.27 -21.56
C SER A 124 9.27 -10.68 -21.22
N PRO A 125 9.87 -11.76 -21.74
CA PRO A 125 9.34 -13.12 -21.58
C PRO A 125 9.10 -13.60 -20.13
N ASN A 126 9.82 -13.03 -19.19
CA ASN A 126 9.73 -13.39 -17.75
C ASN A 126 8.94 -12.38 -16.92
N ASP A 127 8.40 -11.33 -17.53
CA ASP A 127 7.68 -10.30 -16.80
C ASP A 127 6.32 -10.80 -16.33
N VAL A 128 6.04 -10.52 -15.08
CA VAL A 128 4.72 -10.65 -14.45
C VAL A 128 4.15 -9.25 -14.35
N VAL A 129 3.30 -8.90 -15.30
CA VAL A 129 2.73 -7.55 -15.38
C VAL A 129 1.48 -7.47 -14.55
N VAL A 130 1.47 -6.57 -13.58
CA VAL A 130 0.30 -6.17 -12.80
C VAL A 130 -0.15 -4.82 -13.33
N THR A 131 -1.31 -4.79 -13.95
CA THR A 131 -1.92 -3.54 -14.40
C THR A 131 -2.76 -2.95 -13.28
N LEU A 132 -2.53 -1.69 -12.96
CA LEU A 132 -3.15 -1.03 -11.82
C LEU A 132 -3.73 0.33 -12.21
N ASP A 133 -4.95 0.58 -11.77
CA ASP A 133 -5.47 1.92 -11.60
C ASP A 133 -5.66 2.14 -10.09
N PRO A 134 -4.72 2.80 -9.42
CA PRO A 134 -4.80 2.96 -7.97
C PRO A 134 -5.99 3.81 -7.53
N GLY A 135 -6.54 4.66 -8.41
CA GLY A 135 -7.68 5.50 -8.08
C GLY A 135 -7.44 6.31 -6.80
N ALA A 136 -8.44 6.31 -5.91
CA ALA A 136 -8.35 6.91 -4.58
C ALA A 136 -7.89 5.92 -3.48
N ALA A 137 -7.63 4.65 -3.82
CA ALA A 137 -7.23 3.64 -2.85
C ALA A 137 -5.71 3.68 -2.57
N PHE A 138 -5.34 3.30 -1.34
CA PHE A 138 -3.93 3.10 -0.98
C PHE A 138 -3.36 1.87 -1.71
N GLY A 139 -2.05 1.88 -1.99
CA GLY A 139 -1.37 0.73 -2.61
C GLY A 139 -0.96 0.99 -4.06
N THR A 140 -0.32 2.11 -4.31
CA THR A 140 0.26 2.44 -5.63
C THR A 140 1.47 1.57 -6.00
N GLY A 141 2.04 0.82 -5.04
CA GLY A 141 3.27 0.04 -5.22
C GLY A 141 4.56 0.86 -5.03
N LEU A 142 4.49 2.17 -4.91
CA LEU A 142 5.66 3.03 -4.74
C LEU A 142 6.16 3.09 -3.28
N HIS A 143 5.28 2.83 -2.32
CA HIS A 143 5.63 2.85 -0.90
C HIS A 143 6.64 1.74 -0.57
N PRO A 144 7.69 2.01 0.26
CA PRO A 144 8.73 1.03 0.59
C PRO A 144 8.16 -0.30 1.10
N THR A 145 7.14 -0.27 1.98
CA THR A 145 6.52 -1.48 2.51
C THR A 145 5.81 -2.31 1.46
N THR A 146 5.11 -1.65 0.52
CA THR A 146 4.43 -2.35 -0.58
C THR A 146 5.45 -2.99 -1.52
N ARG A 147 6.52 -2.26 -1.85
CA ARG A 147 7.63 -2.81 -2.66
C ARG A 147 8.25 -4.03 -2.00
N ARG A 148 8.54 -3.95 -0.69
CA ARG A 148 9.12 -5.08 0.05
C ARG A 148 8.17 -6.27 0.10
N CYS A 149 6.87 -6.06 0.32
CA CYS A 149 5.89 -7.14 0.26
C CYS A 149 5.83 -7.80 -1.13
N LEU A 150 5.86 -7.01 -2.21
CA LEU A 150 5.92 -7.51 -3.58
C LEU A 150 7.17 -8.35 -3.84
N GLU A 151 8.35 -7.88 -3.42
CA GLU A 151 9.62 -8.63 -3.53
C GLU A 151 9.55 -9.95 -2.76
N LEU A 152 8.98 -9.95 -1.56
CA LEU A 152 8.82 -11.16 -0.77
C LEU A 152 7.81 -12.13 -1.38
N LEU A 153 6.69 -11.63 -1.92
CA LEU A 153 5.75 -12.47 -2.66
C LEU A 153 6.41 -13.16 -3.85
N GLU A 154 7.28 -12.46 -4.60
CA GLU A 154 8.03 -13.05 -5.70
C GLU A 154 8.93 -14.22 -5.24
N VAL A 155 9.46 -14.14 -4.02
CA VAL A 155 10.31 -15.19 -3.43
C VAL A 155 9.50 -16.37 -2.91
N VAL A 156 8.33 -16.12 -2.28
CA VAL A 156 7.62 -17.16 -1.51
C VAL A 156 6.48 -17.82 -2.26
N VAL A 157 5.77 -17.10 -3.14
CA VAL A 157 4.62 -17.65 -3.88
C VAL A 157 5.08 -18.70 -4.88
N ARG A 158 4.41 -19.84 -4.87
CA ARG A 158 4.64 -20.95 -5.80
C ARG A 158 3.41 -21.18 -6.68
N PRO A 159 3.58 -21.72 -7.90
CA PRO A 159 2.46 -22.12 -8.71
C PRO A 159 1.56 -23.11 -7.96
N GLY A 160 0.27 -22.79 -7.91
CA GLY A 160 -0.72 -23.61 -7.23
C GLY A 160 -1.07 -23.17 -5.81
N ASP A 161 -0.31 -22.25 -5.21
CA ASP A 161 -0.57 -21.73 -3.86
C ASP A 161 -1.93 -21.03 -3.74
N GLU A 162 -2.49 -21.07 -2.54
CA GLU A 162 -3.61 -20.25 -2.13
C GLU A 162 -3.13 -19.10 -1.23
N VAL A 163 -3.52 -17.88 -1.55
CA VAL A 163 -3.04 -16.67 -0.89
C VAL A 163 -4.19 -15.90 -0.26
N LEU A 164 -3.96 -15.37 0.96
CA LEU A 164 -4.85 -14.41 1.62
C LEU A 164 -4.14 -13.06 1.73
N ASP A 165 -4.76 -12.01 1.20
CA ASP A 165 -4.30 -10.61 1.29
C ASP A 165 -5.25 -9.82 2.20
N VAL A 166 -4.77 -9.39 3.37
CA VAL A 166 -5.57 -8.69 4.39
C VAL A 166 -5.19 -7.22 4.41
N GLY A 167 -6.17 -6.34 4.17
CA GLY A 167 -5.95 -4.92 3.91
C GLY A 167 -5.42 -4.71 2.50
N THR A 168 -6.15 -5.23 1.52
CA THR A 168 -5.69 -5.33 0.13
C THR A 168 -5.51 -3.99 -0.58
N GLY A 169 -6.19 -2.92 -0.11
CA GLY A 169 -6.14 -1.60 -0.74
C GLY A 169 -6.55 -1.67 -2.21
N SER A 170 -5.65 -1.28 -3.10
CA SER A 170 -5.84 -1.34 -4.56
C SER A 170 -5.89 -2.76 -5.15
N GLY A 171 -5.60 -3.79 -4.36
CA GLY A 171 -5.48 -5.18 -4.82
C GLY A 171 -4.09 -5.55 -5.36
N ILE A 172 -3.10 -4.67 -5.24
CA ILE A 172 -1.78 -4.86 -5.87
C ILE A 172 -1.07 -6.14 -5.42
N LEU A 173 -1.12 -6.49 -4.12
CA LEU A 173 -0.47 -7.70 -3.60
C LEU A 173 -1.23 -8.96 -4.05
N ALA A 174 -2.55 -8.92 -4.05
CA ALA A 174 -3.39 -10.00 -4.55
C ALA A 174 -3.14 -10.26 -6.05
N LEU A 175 -3.07 -9.20 -6.86
CA LEU A 175 -2.78 -9.28 -8.30
C LEU A 175 -1.38 -9.84 -8.54
N ALA A 176 -0.38 -9.37 -7.79
CA ALA A 176 0.98 -9.88 -7.87
C ALA A 176 1.05 -11.36 -7.52
N ALA A 177 0.43 -11.79 -6.41
CA ALA A 177 0.37 -13.19 -6.03
C ALA A 177 -0.25 -14.06 -7.12
N ARG A 178 -1.35 -13.62 -7.73
CA ARG A 178 -1.97 -14.32 -8.85
C ARG A 178 -1.04 -14.39 -10.07
N GLY A 179 -0.41 -13.29 -10.44
CA GLY A 179 0.53 -13.23 -11.55
C GLY A 179 1.76 -14.13 -11.35
N LEU A 180 2.19 -14.31 -10.11
CA LEU A 180 3.30 -15.21 -9.72
C LEU A 180 2.91 -16.69 -9.75
N GLY A 181 1.62 -17.01 -9.90
CA GLY A 181 1.13 -18.37 -10.09
C GLY A 181 0.20 -18.91 -9.01
N ALA A 182 -0.22 -18.08 -8.05
CA ALA A 182 -1.23 -18.50 -7.07
C ALA A 182 -2.49 -19.00 -7.78
N ALA A 183 -3.01 -20.16 -7.37
CA ALA A 183 -4.21 -20.75 -7.97
C ALA A 183 -5.48 -20.00 -7.54
N ARG A 184 -5.52 -19.58 -6.27
CA ARG A 184 -6.63 -18.84 -5.66
C ARG A 184 -6.08 -17.73 -4.75
N VAL A 185 -6.70 -16.57 -4.83
CA VAL A 185 -6.40 -15.46 -3.91
C VAL A 185 -7.70 -14.97 -3.28
N VAL A 186 -7.70 -14.80 -1.98
CA VAL A 186 -8.75 -14.08 -1.25
C VAL A 186 -8.16 -12.76 -0.77
N ALA A 187 -8.81 -11.66 -1.11
CA ALA A 187 -8.39 -10.32 -0.75
C ALA A 187 -9.48 -9.67 0.12
N THR A 188 -9.11 -9.05 1.23
CA THR A 188 -10.08 -8.43 2.14
C THR A 188 -9.68 -7.00 2.46
N ASP A 189 -10.65 -6.09 2.59
CA ASP A 189 -10.44 -4.75 3.11
C ASP A 189 -11.68 -4.26 3.87
N VAL A 190 -11.46 -3.50 4.93
CA VAL A 190 -12.54 -2.89 5.73
C VAL A 190 -13.09 -1.62 5.12
N ASP A 191 -12.35 -1.00 4.21
CA ASP A 191 -12.77 0.19 3.47
C ASP A 191 -13.46 -0.23 2.17
N LEU A 192 -14.71 0.20 2.01
CA LEU A 192 -15.49 -0.07 0.80
C LEU A 192 -14.86 0.54 -0.46
N LEU A 193 -14.20 1.70 -0.35
CA LEU A 193 -13.52 2.32 -1.48
C LEU A 193 -12.33 1.47 -1.94
N ALA A 194 -11.59 0.89 -1.00
CA ALA A 194 -10.52 -0.06 -1.31
C ALA A 194 -11.06 -1.35 -1.95
N VAL A 195 -12.17 -1.88 -1.43
CA VAL A 195 -12.83 -3.07 -2.00
C VAL A 195 -13.26 -2.83 -3.44
N ASP A 196 -13.85 -1.67 -3.73
CA ASP A 196 -14.30 -1.34 -5.08
C ASP A 196 -13.12 -1.14 -6.03
N ALA A 197 -12.08 -0.42 -5.61
CA ALA A 197 -10.84 -0.25 -6.38
C ALA A 197 -10.14 -1.60 -6.66
N ALA A 198 -10.05 -2.49 -5.66
CA ALA A 198 -9.48 -3.82 -5.85
C ALA A 198 -10.28 -4.65 -6.85
N ARG A 199 -11.62 -4.60 -6.80
CA ARG A 199 -12.49 -5.29 -7.76
C ARG A 199 -12.32 -4.78 -9.18
N GLU A 200 -12.25 -3.46 -9.37
CA GLU A 200 -11.99 -2.84 -10.67
C GLU A 200 -10.63 -3.30 -11.23
N ASN A 201 -9.59 -3.29 -10.40
CA ASN A 201 -8.27 -3.74 -10.81
C ASN A 201 -8.23 -5.25 -11.11
N VAL A 202 -8.95 -6.09 -10.36
CA VAL A 202 -9.09 -7.53 -10.63
C VAL A 202 -9.78 -7.75 -11.96
N ALA A 203 -10.88 -7.05 -12.23
CA ALA A 203 -11.60 -7.12 -13.51
C ALA A 203 -10.72 -6.63 -14.67
N PHE A 204 -9.99 -5.54 -14.48
CA PHE A 204 -9.08 -4.99 -15.49
C PHE A 204 -7.98 -5.99 -15.88
N ASN A 205 -7.46 -6.75 -14.92
CA ASN A 205 -6.46 -7.80 -15.16
C ASN A 205 -7.09 -9.14 -15.62
N GLN A 206 -8.42 -9.25 -15.73
CA GLN A 206 -9.17 -10.42 -16.17
C GLN A 206 -8.93 -11.67 -15.30
N VAL A 207 -8.81 -11.47 -13.97
CA VAL A 207 -8.52 -12.53 -13.01
C VAL A 207 -9.64 -12.73 -11.96
N ASP A 208 -10.86 -12.33 -12.29
CA ASP A 208 -12.05 -12.41 -11.41
C ASP A 208 -12.39 -13.84 -10.94
N ARG A 209 -11.96 -14.84 -11.70
CA ARG A 209 -12.20 -16.25 -11.35
C ARG A 209 -11.21 -16.76 -10.29
N GLN A 210 -10.05 -16.12 -10.17
CA GLN A 210 -8.96 -16.54 -9.30
C GLN A 210 -8.81 -15.66 -8.07
N ILE A 211 -9.26 -14.40 -8.12
CA ILE A 211 -9.21 -13.46 -7.01
C ILE A 211 -10.62 -13.12 -6.56
N THR A 212 -10.89 -13.37 -5.28
CA THR A 212 -12.15 -12.99 -4.63
C THR A 212 -11.91 -11.81 -3.69
N VAL A 213 -12.55 -10.67 -3.94
CA VAL A 213 -12.43 -9.48 -3.08
C VAL A 213 -13.65 -9.35 -2.19
N LEU A 214 -13.42 -9.33 -0.87
CA LEU A 214 -14.44 -9.31 0.17
C LEU A 214 -14.32 -8.05 1.04
N HIS A 215 -15.45 -7.48 1.40
CA HIS A 215 -15.49 -6.42 2.40
C HIS A 215 -15.36 -7.02 3.81
N GLY A 216 -14.42 -6.50 4.57
CA GLY A 216 -14.14 -6.85 5.96
C GLY A 216 -12.67 -7.18 6.20
N SER A 217 -12.38 -7.90 7.28
CA SER A 217 -11.03 -8.24 7.72
C SER A 217 -10.73 -9.74 7.50
N VAL A 218 -9.70 -10.25 8.17
CA VAL A 218 -9.26 -11.66 8.12
C VAL A 218 -10.41 -12.67 8.34
N ASP A 219 -11.41 -12.31 9.13
CA ASP A 219 -12.56 -13.18 9.41
C ASP A 219 -13.58 -13.24 8.26
N SER A 220 -13.49 -12.32 7.32
CA SER A 220 -14.33 -12.32 6.10
C SER A 220 -13.87 -13.35 5.08
N ALA A 221 -12.63 -13.83 5.18
CA ALA A 221 -12.20 -15.00 4.41
C ALA A 221 -13.01 -16.23 4.80
N PRO A 222 -13.32 -17.15 3.84
CA PRO A 222 -14.17 -18.31 4.10
C PRO A 222 -13.77 -19.08 5.35
N ALA A 223 -14.77 -19.48 6.13
CA ALA A 223 -14.54 -20.18 7.39
C ALA A 223 -13.86 -21.54 7.16
N GLY A 224 -12.84 -21.85 7.95
CA GLY A 224 -12.07 -23.09 7.84
C GLY A 224 -10.98 -23.08 6.77
N ASP A 225 -10.92 -22.05 5.90
CA ASP A 225 -9.83 -21.91 4.92
C ASP A 225 -8.51 -21.58 5.61
N SER A 226 -7.45 -22.20 5.14
CA SER A 226 -6.07 -21.87 5.45
C SER A 226 -5.29 -21.71 4.15
N TYR A 227 -4.22 -20.92 4.16
CA TYR A 227 -3.53 -20.44 2.98
C TYR A 227 -2.04 -20.77 3.05
N ASP A 228 -1.43 -21.01 1.90
CA ASP A 228 0.02 -21.23 1.80
C ASP A 228 0.78 -19.94 2.11
N VAL A 229 0.22 -18.80 1.70
CA VAL A 229 0.78 -17.47 2.00
C VAL A 229 -0.33 -16.56 2.53
N VAL A 230 -0.09 -15.92 3.66
CA VAL A 230 -0.91 -14.83 4.19
C VAL A 230 -0.08 -13.55 4.14
N VAL A 231 -0.59 -12.50 3.53
CA VAL A 231 0.07 -11.19 3.49
C VAL A 231 -0.83 -10.12 4.10
N ALA A 232 -0.24 -9.21 4.88
CA ALA A 232 -0.94 -8.05 5.45
C ALA A 232 0.02 -6.85 5.47
N ASN A 233 -0.24 -5.85 4.62
CA ASN A 233 0.52 -4.61 4.58
C ASN A 233 -0.30 -3.48 5.20
N ILE A 234 -0.40 -3.48 6.54
CA ILE A 234 -1.24 -2.61 7.34
C ILE A 234 -0.49 -2.08 8.56
N ILE A 235 -1.08 -1.14 9.31
CA ILE A 235 -0.40 -0.51 10.45
C ILE A 235 -0.13 -1.52 11.58
N ALA A 236 1.01 -1.36 12.26
CA ALA A 236 1.52 -2.27 13.29
C ALA A 236 0.50 -2.60 14.40
N ARG A 237 -0.25 -1.61 14.90
CA ARG A 237 -1.28 -1.82 15.92
C ARG A 237 -2.34 -2.83 15.47
N VAL A 238 -2.79 -2.73 14.23
CA VAL A 238 -3.79 -3.65 13.67
C VAL A 238 -3.20 -5.03 13.45
N ILE A 239 -1.93 -5.13 13.02
CA ILE A 239 -1.22 -6.42 12.91
C ILE A 239 -1.18 -7.13 14.26
N ILE A 240 -0.81 -6.43 15.35
CA ILE A 240 -0.78 -7.00 16.71
C ILE A 240 -2.16 -7.50 17.12
N GLU A 241 -3.21 -6.72 16.89
CA GLU A 241 -4.60 -7.09 17.20
C GLU A 241 -5.06 -8.32 16.40
N LEU A 242 -4.70 -8.39 15.12
CA LEU A 242 -5.09 -9.46 14.22
C LEU A 242 -4.16 -10.68 14.27
N ALA A 243 -2.98 -10.59 14.92
CA ALA A 243 -1.94 -11.61 14.86
C ALA A 243 -2.45 -13.04 15.12
N PRO A 244 -3.25 -13.34 16.16
CA PRO A 244 -3.77 -14.69 16.38
C PRO A 244 -4.61 -15.19 15.20
N ARG A 245 -5.40 -14.31 14.60
CA ARG A 245 -6.30 -14.64 13.48
C ARG A 245 -5.53 -14.79 12.17
N LEU A 246 -4.52 -13.93 11.92
CA LEU A 246 -3.63 -14.04 10.77
C LEU A 246 -2.87 -15.37 10.80
N VAL A 247 -2.25 -15.69 11.95
CA VAL A 247 -1.49 -16.94 12.12
C VAL A 247 -2.37 -18.16 11.95
N ALA A 248 -3.61 -18.15 12.48
CA ALA A 248 -4.57 -19.25 12.32
C ALA A 248 -5.01 -19.50 10.87
N ARG A 249 -4.79 -18.54 9.98
CA ARG A 249 -5.05 -18.68 8.53
C ARG A 249 -3.86 -19.21 7.74
N VAL A 250 -2.68 -19.30 8.33
CA VAL A 250 -1.50 -19.84 7.66
C VAL A 250 -1.50 -21.37 7.81
N ARG A 251 -1.30 -22.08 6.72
CA ARG A 251 -1.14 -23.55 6.71
C ARG A 251 0.13 -23.96 7.50
N PRO A 252 0.20 -25.19 8.01
CA PRO A 252 1.46 -25.76 8.48
C PRO A 252 2.51 -25.65 7.39
N ARG A 253 3.70 -25.12 7.73
CA ARG A 253 4.79 -24.76 6.80
C ARG A 253 4.46 -23.63 5.82
N GLY A 254 3.35 -22.94 6.01
CA GLY A 254 2.99 -21.75 5.24
C GLY A 254 3.75 -20.51 5.68
N VAL A 255 3.52 -19.43 4.98
CA VAL A 255 4.28 -18.19 5.10
C VAL A 255 3.37 -17.05 5.48
N LEU A 256 3.83 -16.21 6.40
CA LEU A 256 3.20 -14.94 6.78
C LEU A 256 4.10 -13.78 6.38
N VAL A 257 3.59 -12.83 5.58
CA VAL A 257 4.29 -11.58 5.25
C VAL A 257 3.53 -10.43 5.91
N VAL A 258 4.19 -9.65 6.77
CA VAL A 258 3.57 -8.46 7.38
C VAL A 258 4.44 -7.23 7.14
N GLY A 259 3.83 -6.17 6.61
CA GLY A 259 4.45 -4.88 6.30
C GLY A 259 3.59 -3.72 6.80
N GLY A 260 3.99 -2.49 6.46
CA GLY A 260 3.32 -1.28 6.95
C GLY A 260 3.72 -0.92 8.38
N ILE A 261 4.88 -1.38 8.83
CA ILE A 261 5.36 -1.26 10.19
C ILE A 261 6.49 -0.23 10.24
N ILE A 262 6.34 0.82 11.06
CA ILE A 262 7.41 1.75 11.38
C ILE A 262 8.36 1.09 12.39
N ALA A 263 9.60 1.57 12.48
CA ALA A 263 10.64 0.96 13.31
C ALA A 263 10.27 0.85 14.80
N ASP A 264 9.63 1.89 15.37
CA ASP A 264 9.33 1.96 16.80
C ASP A 264 8.43 0.81 17.31
N PRO A 265 7.24 0.50 16.72
CA PRO A 265 6.39 -0.62 17.14
C PRO A 265 6.84 -1.99 16.60
N ALA A 266 7.93 -2.09 15.81
CA ALA A 266 8.30 -3.33 15.14
C ALA A 266 8.62 -4.48 16.12
N ASP A 267 9.26 -4.18 17.23
CA ASP A 267 9.60 -5.20 18.22
C ASP A 267 8.34 -5.75 18.94
N ALA A 268 7.31 -4.93 19.13
CA ALA A 268 6.04 -5.40 19.67
C ALA A 268 5.33 -6.35 18.70
N VAL A 269 5.36 -6.06 17.39
CA VAL A 269 4.85 -6.97 16.35
C VAL A 269 5.62 -8.28 16.35
N ALA A 270 6.98 -8.22 16.38
CA ALA A 270 7.82 -9.41 16.39
C ALA A 270 7.57 -10.28 17.62
N ASN A 271 7.45 -9.67 18.80
CA ASN A 271 7.17 -10.39 20.04
C ASN A 271 5.81 -11.11 20.01
N GLU A 272 4.76 -10.43 19.52
CA GLU A 272 3.43 -11.05 19.44
C GLU A 272 3.40 -12.21 18.45
N LEU A 273 3.96 -12.05 17.25
CA LEU A 273 4.04 -13.13 16.27
C LEU A 273 4.92 -14.29 16.75
N GLY A 274 6.06 -13.98 17.42
CA GLY A 274 6.94 -15.00 18.01
C GLY A 274 6.24 -15.79 19.12
N ARG A 275 5.41 -15.15 19.96
CA ARG A 275 4.57 -15.82 20.98
C ARG A 275 3.58 -16.81 20.36
N LEU A 276 3.16 -16.57 19.13
CA LEU A 276 2.28 -17.45 18.36
C LEU A 276 3.02 -18.54 17.57
N GLY A 277 4.33 -18.69 17.77
CA GLY A 277 5.14 -19.74 17.14
C GLY A 277 5.63 -19.41 15.72
N VAL A 278 5.60 -18.13 15.33
CA VAL A 278 6.12 -17.71 14.02
C VAL A 278 7.61 -17.40 14.13
N VAL A 279 8.43 -18.07 13.30
CA VAL A 279 9.86 -17.75 13.15
C VAL A 279 10.00 -16.62 12.14
N LEU A 280 10.59 -15.49 12.57
CA LEU A 280 10.59 -14.25 11.80
C LEU A 280 11.95 -13.92 11.21
N GLN A 281 11.95 -13.47 9.96
CA GLN A 281 13.04 -12.75 9.33
C GLN A 281 12.64 -11.28 9.15
N ARG A 282 13.47 -10.35 9.65
CA ARG A 282 13.24 -8.91 9.62
C ARG A 282 13.93 -8.29 8.41
N TYR A 283 13.21 -7.47 7.65
CA TYR A 283 13.71 -6.63 6.58
C TYR A 283 13.53 -5.17 6.93
N VAL A 284 14.58 -4.37 6.71
CA VAL A 284 14.61 -2.94 7.03
C VAL A 284 14.77 -2.16 5.74
N ASP A 285 13.95 -1.12 5.56
CA ASP A 285 14.04 -0.18 4.44
C ASP A 285 13.75 1.24 4.97
N GLY A 286 14.81 2.01 5.27
CA GLY A 286 14.72 3.24 6.04
C GLY A 286 14.05 2.99 7.39
N ASP A 287 13.00 3.73 7.69
CA ASP A 287 12.22 3.60 8.93
C ASP A 287 11.16 2.48 8.87
N TRP A 288 11.06 1.79 7.74
CA TRP A 288 10.04 0.76 7.53
C TRP A 288 10.57 -0.65 7.75
N ILE A 289 9.74 -1.44 8.42
CA ILE A 289 10.02 -2.85 8.72
C ILE A 289 8.99 -3.72 8.04
N THR A 290 9.47 -4.81 7.45
CA THR A 290 8.65 -5.92 6.95
C THR A 290 9.16 -7.21 7.56
N PHE A 291 8.25 -8.07 8.01
CA PHE A 291 8.60 -9.40 8.50
C PHE A 291 8.13 -10.47 7.52
N LEU A 292 9.00 -11.44 7.31
CA LEU A 292 8.70 -12.71 6.68
C LEU A 292 8.69 -13.78 7.77
N GLY A 293 7.55 -14.40 8.00
CA GLY A 293 7.34 -15.39 9.04
C GLY A 293 7.07 -16.78 8.47
N TYR A 294 7.60 -17.80 9.13
CA TYR A 294 7.38 -19.20 8.83
C TYR A 294 6.70 -19.87 10.01
N LEU A 295 5.63 -20.64 9.74
CA LEU A 295 5.06 -21.53 10.73
C LEU A 295 5.82 -22.86 10.71
N ASP A 296 6.40 -23.26 11.85
CA ASP A 296 6.93 -24.60 12.00
C ASP A 296 5.80 -25.62 11.90
N GLY A 297 5.99 -26.62 11.06
CA GLY A 297 4.99 -27.68 10.82
C GLY A 297 4.85 -28.68 11.99
N THR A 298 5.20 -28.27 13.21
CA THR A 298 5.10 -29.07 14.42
C THR A 298 3.90 -28.61 15.26
N ASN A 299 2.70 -28.97 14.82
CA ASN A 299 1.52 -29.14 15.69
C ASN A 299 0.69 -30.30 15.17
#